data_f8e0af2b9aa5f4e387f3b15958ac1c30
#
_entry.id   f8e0af2b9aa5f4e387f3b15958ac1c30
#
_cell.length_a   1.000
_cell.length_b   1.000
_cell.length_c   1.000
_cell.angle_alpha   90.00
_cell.angle_beta   90.00
_cell.angle_gamma   90.00
#
_symmetry.space_group_name_H-M   'P 1'
#
loop_
_entity.id
_entity.type
_entity.pdbx_description
1 polymer ?
#
loop_
_entity_poly.entity_id
_entity_poly.type
_entity_poly.pdbx_seq_one_letter_code
_entity_poly.pdbx_strand_id
1 'polypeptide(L)'
;MKRIDFENGTVTRNILGAALPMLIAQILNLLYNIVDRIYISRIPDVGTRALGAVGLCFPVITIITAFANLFGGGGAPLFSIYRGQKEEHKAGRIMNTSFTMLCFGAIVLMSVGLLTARPLLVLFGASTDTLPFAQPYIMIYLIGTLPSMIAVGMNPFINAQGYALIGMSSVAVGAAANLLLDPLFIFVLGLGVEGAAIATTISQFLSAAFVLYFLMRKAELKVRLLRKYEFRGCFGYAKNIVSLGTAGFIMQLTNSLVSICCNHVLSITGGDIYISVMTIISSVRQLVETPIYAINEGASPILSYNYGARCPSRVRKSGLVMSIMILSYTAVMWCLIILVPGTLIRVFSSDHNLVQDSIPALKQYFAAFIFMDLQYMGQTVFKSLNKKKQAIFFSLLRKVIIVVPLTYLMPFAFHMGTDGVFLAEPVSNIIGGGICFITMLSIVLPELKQMEQAQ
;
A
#
# COMPACT_ATOMS: atom_id res chain seq x y z
N MET A 1 15.01 -15.24 -18.13
CA MET A 1 14.22 -14.15 -17.47
C MET A 1 15.07 -12.90 -17.42
N LYS A 2 14.55 -11.76 -17.94
CA LYS A 2 15.34 -10.51 -18.00
C LYS A 2 15.38 -9.88 -16.60
N ARG A 3 16.55 -9.85 -15.98
CA ARG A 3 16.82 -9.20 -14.71
C ARG A 3 17.15 -7.72 -14.97
N ILE A 4 16.70 -6.84 -14.12
CA ILE A 4 17.09 -5.43 -14.13
C ILE A 4 18.47 -5.32 -13.47
N ASP A 5 19.44 -4.74 -14.20
CA ASP A 5 20.77 -4.48 -13.67
C ASP A 5 20.81 -3.10 -12.99
N PHE A 6 20.82 -3.11 -11.66
CA PHE A 6 20.83 -1.88 -10.86
C PHE A 6 22.20 -1.18 -10.89
N GLU A 7 23.26 -1.89 -11.25
CA GLU A 7 24.64 -1.40 -11.22
C GLU A 7 25.01 -0.68 -12.53
N ASN A 8 24.81 -1.33 -13.70
CA ASN A 8 25.34 -0.86 -14.98
C ASN A 8 24.30 -0.28 -15.93
N GLY A 9 23.00 -0.61 -15.76
CA GLY A 9 21.93 -0.13 -16.63
C GLY A 9 21.67 1.38 -16.52
N THR A 10 21.04 1.96 -17.54
CA THR A 10 20.55 3.35 -17.45
C THR A 10 19.45 3.45 -16.40
N VAL A 11 19.58 4.44 -15.49
CA VAL A 11 18.67 4.62 -14.36
C VAL A 11 17.21 4.73 -14.80
N THR A 12 16.92 5.51 -15.84
CA THR A 12 15.56 5.68 -16.38
C THR A 12 14.97 4.35 -16.85
N ARG A 13 15.75 3.55 -17.59
CA ARG A 13 15.31 2.23 -18.07
C ARG A 13 15.08 1.25 -16.92
N ASN A 14 15.90 1.33 -15.88
CA ASN A 14 15.78 0.49 -14.71
C ASN A 14 14.51 0.83 -13.92
N ILE A 15 14.23 2.14 -13.70
CA ILE A 15 13.01 2.57 -13.00
C ILE A 15 11.77 2.20 -13.81
N LEU A 16 11.73 2.49 -15.11
CA LEU A 16 10.60 2.09 -15.97
C LEU A 16 10.41 0.58 -16.01
N GLY A 17 11.51 -0.17 -16.13
CA GLY A 17 11.49 -1.63 -16.15
C GLY A 17 10.98 -2.27 -14.84
N ALA A 18 11.11 -1.56 -13.71
CA ALA A 18 10.55 -1.97 -12.44
C ALA A 18 9.13 -1.43 -12.22
N ALA A 19 8.90 -0.14 -12.50
CA ALA A 19 7.63 0.53 -12.24
C ALA A 19 6.49 0.04 -13.13
N LEU A 20 6.75 -0.27 -14.41
CA LEU A 20 5.69 -0.71 -15.32
C LEU A 20 5.07 -2.06 -14.92
N PRO A 21 5.84 -3.13 -14.61
CA PRO A 21 5.26 -4.34 -14.06
C PRO A 21 4.52 -4.12 -12.75
N MET A 22 5.05 -3.26 -11.86
CA MET A 22 4.38 -2.93 -10.60
C MET A 22 3.07 -2.20 -10.82
N LEU A 23 3.00 -1.28 -11.78
CA LEU A 23 1.76 -0.60 -12.17
C LEU A 23 0.71 -1.61 -12.65
N ILE A 24 1.11 -2.53 -13.53
CA ILE A 24 0.21 -3.59 -14.01
C ILE A 24 -0.28 -4.44 -12.84
N ALA A 25 0.60 -4.83 -11.92
CA ALA A 25 0.23 -5.59 -10.73
C ALA A 25 -0.78 -4.84 -9.85
N GLN A 26 -0.59 -3.53 -9.63
CA GLN A 26 -1.51 -2.70 -8.86
C GLN A 26 -2.88 -2.56 -9.56
N ILE A 27 -2.89 -2.37 -10.87
CA ILE A 27 -4.14 -2.32 -11.66
C ILE A 27 -4.88 -3.67 -11.58
N LEU A 28 -4.19 -4.78 -11.74
CA LEU A 28 -4.78 -6.12 -11.60
C LEU A 28 -5.37 -6.32 -10.21
N ASN A 29 -4.65 -5.90 -9.17
CA ASN A 29 -5.13 -5.95 -7.80
C ASN A 29 -6.39 -5.10 -7.58
N LEU A 30 -6.44 -3.91 -8.15
CA LEU A 30 -7.63 -3.05 -8.10
C LEU A 30 -8.81 -3.69 -8.83
N LEU A 31 -8.58 -4.20 -10.05
CA LEU A 31 -9.62 -4.81 -10.86
C LEU A 31 -10.24 -6.04 -10.19
N TYR A 32 -9.41 -6.96 -9.67
CA TYR A 32 -9.97 -8.14 -9.04
C TYR A 32 -10.77 -7.78 -7.78
N ASN A 33 -10.34 -6.80 -6.97
CA ASN A 33 -11.10 -6.33 -5.81
C ASN A 33 -12.48 -5.73 -6.21
N ILE A 34 -12.55 -5.04 -7.35
CA ILE A 34 -13.82 -4.49 -7.86
C ILE A 34 -14.72 -5.63 -8.34
N VAL A 35 -14.17 -6.58 -9.10
CA VAL A 35 -14.94 -7.70 -9.65
C VAL A 35 -15.48 -8.62 -8.55
N ASP A 36 -14.66 -8.92 -7.53
CA ASP A 36 -15.09 -9.69 -6.35
C ASP A 36 -16.31 -9.04 -5.68
N ARG A 37 -16.27 -7.72 -5.45
CA ARG A 37 -17.43 -6.99 -4.90
C ARG A 37 -18.66 -7.03 -5.81
N ILE A 38 -18.47 -6.97 -7.13
CA ILE A 38 -19.56 -7.11 -8.10
C ILE A 38 -20.20 -8.50 -7.99
N TYR A 39 -19.41 -9.56 -7.89
CA TYR A 39 -19.92 -10.92 -7.73
C TYR A 39 -20.68 -11.07 -6.40
N ILE A 40 -20.13 -10.60 -5.29
CA ILE A 40 -20.78 -10.63 -3.98
C ILE A 40 -22.12 -9.85 -4.00
N SER A 41 -22.15 -8.67 -4.64
CA SER A 41 -23.38 -7.86 -4.75
C SER A 41 -24.49 -8.52 -5.56
N ARG A 42 -24.15 -9.47 -6.44
CA ARG A 42 -25.07 -10.20 -7.31
C ARG A 42 -25.55 -11.53 -6.73
N ILE A 43 -25.18 -11.87 -5.48
CA ILE A 43 -25.71 -13.06 -4.81
C ILE A 43 -27.22 -12.90 -4.64
N PRO A 44 -28.05 -13.86 -5.13
CA PRO A 44 -29.50 -13.78 -5.01
C PRO A 44 -29.95 -13.56 -3.56
N ASP A 45 -31.00 -12.76 -3.37
CA ASP A 45 -31.68 -12.44 -2.11
C ASP A 45 -30.85 -11.76 -1.01
N VAL A 46 -29.52 -11.87 -1.02
CA VAL A 46 -28.66 -11.40 0.08
C VAL A 46 -27.54 -10.46 -0.37
N GLY A 47 -27.35 -10.19 -1.67
CA GLY A 47 -26.18 -9.48 -2.22
C GLY A 47 -25.83 -8.16 -1.54
N THR A 48 -26.83 -7.30 -1.27
CA THR A 48 -26.60 -6.01 -0.60
C THR A 48 -26.14 -6.21 0.85
N ARG A 49 -26.76 -7.13 1.59
CA ARG A 49 -26.35 -7.47 2.97
C ARG A 49 -24.99 -8.13 3.01
N ALA A 50 -24.72 -9.03 2.07
CA ALA A 50 -23.44 -9.70 1.88
C ALA A 50 -22.30 -8.71 1.61
N LEU A 51 -22.51 -7.76 0.71
CA LEU A 51 -21.53 -6.71 0.39
C LEU A 51 -21.21 -5.83 1.62
N GLY A 52 -22.25 -5.43 2.37
CA GLY A 52 -22.07 -4.70 3.62
C GLY A 52 -21.30 -5.51 4.67
N ALA A 53 -21.60 -6.80 4.81
CA ALA A 53 -20.93 -7.72 5.73
C ALA A 53 -19.44 -7.88 5.40
N VAL A 54 -19.09 -8.07 4.12
CA VAL A 54 -17.69 -8.12 3.66
C VAL A 54 -16.98 -6.78 3.92
N GLY A 55 -17.67 -5.66 3.75
CA GLY A 55 -17.15 -4.34 4.09
C GLY A 55 -16.68 -4.23 5.55
N LEU A 56 -17.39 -4.85 6.50
CA LEU A 56 -17.01 -4.88 7.92
C LEU A 56 -15.74 -5.71 8.20
N CYS A 57 -15.32 -6.57 7.27
CA CYS A 57 -14.08 -7.35 7.39
C CYS A 57 -12.84 -6.56 6.96
N PHE A 58 -12.98 -5.46 6.21
CA PHE A 58 -11.84 -4.69 5.69
C PHE A 58 -10.85 -4.19 6.74
N PRO A 59 -11.24 -3.72 7.93
CA PRO A 59 -10.28 -3.33 8.96
C PRO A 59 -9.33 -4.47 9.36
N VAL A 60 -9.83 -5.69 9.48
CA VAL A 60 -9.00 -6.87 9.79
C VAL A 60 -8.04 -7.17 8.64
N ILE A 61 -8.53 -7.14 7.40
CA ILE A 61 -7.73 -7.34 6.18
C ILE A 61 -6.62 -6.28 6.08
N THR A 62 -6.94 -5.03 6.41
CA THR A 62 -5.98 -3.91 6.42
C THR A 62 -4.88 -4.13 7.46
N ILE A 63 -5.22 -4.63 8.66
CA ILE A 63 -4.24 -4.96 9.69
C ILE A 63 -3.28 -6.06 9.21
N ILE A 64 -3.80 -7.14 8.61
CA ILE A 64 -2.97 -8.22 8.06
C ILE A 64 -1.99 -7.67 7.01
N THR A 65 -2.47 -6.85 6.07
CA THR A 65 -1.65 -6.23 5.03
C THR A 65 -0.63 -5.25 5.62
N ALA A 66 -0.99 -4.50 6.66
CA ALA A 66 -0.08 -3.60 7.35
C ALA A 66 1.10 -4.35 7.99
N PHE A 67 0.84 -5.51 8.62
CA PHE A 67 1.91 -6.35 9.16
C PHE A 67 2.76 -7.02 8.06
N ALA A 68 2.17 -7.41 6.93
CA ALA A 68 2.93 -7.90 5.78
C ALA A 68 3.90 -6.81 5.28
N ASN A 69 3.45 -5.57 5.17
CA ASN A 69 4.26 -4.42 4.78
C ASN A 69 5.29 -4.02 5.86
N LEU A 70 4.97 -4.20 7.15
CA LEU A 70 5.91 -3.96 8.24
C LEU A 70 7.17 -4.81 8.08
N PHE A 71 7.00 -6.10 7.83
CA PHE A 71 8.11 -7.04 7.74
C PHE A 71 8.73 -7.08 6.33
N GLY A 72 7.92 -7.09 5.29
CA GLY A 72 8.38 -7.12 3.89
C GLY A 72 8.91 -5.76 3.42
N GLY A 73 8.09 -4.72 3.55
CA GLY A 73 8.45 -3.35 3.15
C GLY A 73 9.56 -2.73 4.00
N GLY A 74 9.76 -3.19 5.24
CA GLY A 74 10.89 -2.80 6.08
C GLY A 74 12.17 -3.56 5.74
N GLY A 75 12.07 -4.82 5.32
CA GLY A 75 13.21 -5.66 5.00
C GLY A 75 13.80 -5.44 3.62
N ALA A 76 12.97 -5.22 2.59
CA ALA A 76 13.43 -5.13 1.20
C ALA A 76 14.42 -3.98 0.92
N PRO A 77 14.26 -2.75 1.44
CA PRO A 77 15.28 -1.72 1.29
C PRO A 77 16.63 -2.10 1.94
N LEU A 78 16.60 -2.68 3.16
CA LEU A 78 17.81 -3.14 3.84
C LEU A 78 18.51 -4.25 3.06
N PHE A 79 17.73 -5.19 2.52
CA PHE A 79 18.22 -6.24 1.64
C PHE A 79 18.95 -5.66 0.42
N SER A 80 18.35 -4.66 -0.24
CA SER A 80 18.94 -3.99 -1.41
C SER A 80 20.23 -3.24 -1.06
N ILE A 81 20.28 -2.57 0.10
CA ILE A 81 21.49 -1.89 0.59
C ILE A 81 22.64 -2.89 0.77
N TYR A 82 22.43 -4.00 1.48
CA TYR A 82 23.46 -5.01 1.67
C TYR A 82 23.89 -5.69 0.36
N ARG A 83 22.98 -5.85 -0.60
CA ARG A 83 23.36 -6.29 -1.94
C ARG A 83 24.26 -5.28 -2.66
N GLY A 84 23.95 -4.01 -2.55
CA GLY A 84 24.81 -2.95 -3.09
C GLY A 84 26.20 -2.94 -2.47
N GLN A 85 26.31 -3.25 -1.18
CA GLN A 85 27.58 -3.43 -0.47
C GLN A 85 28.32 -4.71 -0.84
N LYS A 86 27.76 -5.58 -1.70
CA LYS A 86 28.26 -6.92 -2.03
C LYS A 86 28.29 -7.87 -0.82
N GLU A 87 27.53 -7.56 0.24
CA GLU A 87 27.40 -8.38 1.46
C GLU A 87 26.22 -9.35 1.37
N GLU A 88 26.26 -10.28 0.43
CA GLU A 88 25.15 -11.21 0.12
C GLU A 88 24.69 -12.02 1.34
N HIS A 89 25.63 -12.41 2.23
CA HIS A 89 25.31 -13.14 3.43
C HIS A 89 24.41 -12.30 4.38
N LYS A 90 24.68 -10.99 4.55
CA LYS A 90 23.81 -10.11 5.35
C LYS A 90 22.48 -9.86 4.66
N ALA A 91 22.48 -9.65 3.33
CA ALA A 91 21.26 -9.55 2.55
C ALA A 91 20.38 -10.80 2.73
N GLY A 92 20.95 -11.99 2.58
CA GLY A 92 20.22 -13.24 2.82
C GLY A 92 19.67 -13.36 4.25
N ARG A 93 20.41 -12.91 5.26
CA ARG A 93 19.92 -12.87 6.66
C ARG A 93 18.73 -11.92 6.82
N ILE A 94 18.74 -10.73 6.24
CA ILE A 94 17.59 -9.80 6.26
C ILE A 94 16.36 -10.47 5.67
N MET A 95 16.48 -11.07 4.47
CA MET A 95 15.36 -11.73 3.81
C MET A 95 14.80 -12.91 4.62
N ASN A 96 15.68 -13.77 5.16
CA ASN A 96 15.28 -14.91 5.97
C ASN A 96 14.65 -14.48 7.31
N THR A 97 15.15 -13.40 7.93
CA THR A 97 14.55 -12.81 9.14
C THR A 97 13.16 -12.27 8.82
N SER A 98 12.99 -11.48 7.75
CA SER A 98 11.68 -10.98 7.32
C SER A 98 10.70 -12.12 7.05
N PHE A 99 11.13 -13.16 6.33
CA PHE A 99 10.29 -14.34 6.06
C PHE A 99 9.85 -15.05 7.34
N THR A 100 10.78 -15.26 8.28
CA THR A 100 10.46 -15.88 9.57
C THR A 100 9.49 -15.03 10.38
N MET A 101 9.67 -13.69 10.38
CA MET A 101 8.75 -12.76 11.05
C MET A 101 7.37 -12.75 10.40
N LEU A 102 7.29 -12.83 9.06
CA LEU A 102 6.02 -12.96 8.34
C LEU A 102 5.28 -14.24 8.73
N CYS A 103 5.97 -15.38 8.76
CA CYS A 103 5.37 -16.66 9.15
C CYS A 103 4.89 -16.62 10.62
N PHE A 104 5.73 -16.15 11.53
CA PHE A 104 5.37 -16.07 12.95
C PHE A 104 4.23 -15.06 13.18
N GLY A 105 4.34 -13.87 12.61
CA GLY A 105 3.31 -12.83 12.70
C GLY A 105 1.98 -13.27 12.11
N ALA A 106 2.00 -14.00 10.98
CA ALA A 106 0.80 -14.55 10.37
C ALA A 106 0.10 -15.57 11.28
N ILE A 107 0.86 -16.47 11.92
CA ILE A 107 0.30 -17.45 12.87
C ILE A 107 -0.33 -16.73 14.07
N VAL A 108 0.35 -15.72 14.62
CA VAL A 108 -0.17 -14.93 15.74
C VAL A 108 -1.45 -14.18 15.34
N LEU A 109 -1.43 -13.47 14.21
CA LEU A 109 -2.59 -12.72 13.72
C LEU A 109 -3.78 -13.65 13.38
N MET A 110 -3.51 -14.79 12.75
CA MET A 110 -4.52 -15.80 12.48
C MET A 110 -5.15 -16.32 13.78
N SER A 111 -4.32 -16.70 14.76
CA SER A 111 -4.82 -17.25 16.03
C SER A 111 -5.62 -16.21 16.81
N VAL A 112 -5.10 -14.99 16.96
CA VAL A 112 -5.81 -13.89 17.63
C VAL A 112 -7.08 -13.53 16.86
N GLY A 113 -6.99 -13.42 15.54
CA GLY A 113 -8.15 -13.10 14.67
C GLY A 113 -9.27 -14.13 14.80
N LEU A 114 -8.96 -15.43 14.74
CA LEU A 114 -9.96 -16.50 14.90
C LEU A 114 -10.64 -16.47 16.28
N LEU A 115 -9.88 -16.20 17.34
CA LEU A 115 -10.41 -16.09 18.69
C LEU A 115 -11.26 -14.83 18.91
N THR A 116 -10.94 -13.74 18.21
CA THR A 116 -11.58 -12.43 18.40
C THR A 116 -12.47 -12.01 17.22
N ALA A 117 -12.69 -12.87 16.21
CA ALA A 117 -13.45 -12.55 15.01
C ALA A 117 -14.82 -11.93 15.31
N ARG A 118 -15.63 -12.60 16.13
CA ARG A 118 -16.96 -12.12 16.49
C ARG A 118 -16.96 -10.79 17.25
N PRO A 119 -16.22 -10.62 18.37
CA PRO A 119 -16.18 -9.33 19.08
C PRO A 119 -15.62 -8.20 18.22
N LEU A 120 -14.65 -8.46 17.34
CA LEU A 120 -14.13 -7.44 16.41
C LEU A 120 -15.18 -7.01 15.39
N LEU A 121 -15.92 -7.95 14.80
CA LEU A 121 -16.99 -7.62 13.86
C LEU A 121 -18.09 -6.78 14.53
N VAL A 122 -18.50 -7.13 15.75
CA VAL A 122 -19.46 -6.33 16.52
C VAL A 122 -18.92 -4.95 16.82
N LEU A 123 -17.64 -4.83 17.20
CA LEU A 123 -16.98 -3.54 17.41
C LEU A 123 -16.96 -2.67 16.14
N PHE A 124 -16.84 -3.30 14.96
CA PHE A 124 -16.87 -2.61 13.67
C PHE A 124 -18.29 -2.35 13.15
N GLY A 125 -19.32 -2.66 13.93
CA GLY A 125 -20.71 -2.33 13.62
C GLY A 125 -21.51 -3.43 12.96
N ALA A 126 -21.10 -4.71 13.10
CA ALA A 126 -21.91 -5.83 12.61
C ALA A 126 -23.22 -5.94 13.39
N SER A 127 -24.33 -5.92 12.64
CA SER A 127 -25.69 -6.14 13.15
C SER A 127 -26.04 -7.64 13.17
N THR A 128 -27.18 -7.98 13.78
CA THR A 128 -27.77 -9.33 13.72
C THR A 128 -27.98 -9.83 12.29
N ASP A 129 -28.18 -8.91 11.34
CA ASP A 129 -28.46 -9.24 9.94
C ASP A 129 -27.18 -9.40 9.10
N THR A 130 -26.09 -8.73 9.46
CA THR A 130 -24.81 -8.79 8.72
C THR A 130 -23.83 -9.80 9.31
N LEU A 131 -23.91 -10.08 10.61
CA LEU A 131 -23.01 -11.00 11.31
C LEU A 131 -23.00 -12.43 10.73
N PRO A 132 -24.16 -13.02 10.32
CA PRO A 132 -24.19 -14.35 9.72
C PRO A 132 -23.37 -14.48 8.42
N PHE A 133 -23.16 -13.38 7.71
CA PHE A 133 -22.35 -13.33 6.49
C PHE A 133 -20.89 -12.94 6.78
N ALA A 134 -20.69 -11.94 7.66
CA ALA A 134 -19.36 -11.42 7.97
C ALA A 134 -18.49 -12.43 8.73
N GLN A 135 -19.08 -13.16 9.69
CA GLN A 135 -18.31 -14.08 10.54
C GLN A 135 -17.75 -15.29 9.76
N PRO A 136 -18.50 -16.04 8.96
CA PRO A 136 -17.95 -17.12 8.14
C PRO A 136 -16.91 -16.60 7.14
N TYR A 137 -17.17 -15.45 6.47
CA TYR A 137 -16.25 -14.83 5.53
C TYR A 137 -14.89 -14.57 6.17
N ILE A 138 -14.88 -13.85 7.31
CA ILE A 138 -13.62 -13.49 7.96
C ILE A 138 -12.89 -14.70 8.54
N MET A 139 -13.60 -15.70 9.05
CA MET A 139 -12.96 -16.92 9.57
C MET A 139 -12.25 -17.70 8.47
N ILE A 140 -12.85 -17.82 7.29
CA ILE A 140 -12.23 -18.46 6.12
C ILE A 140 -11.04 -17.63 5.64
N TYR A 141 -11.20 -16.29 5.55
CA TYR A 141 -10.14 -15.38 5.15
C TYR A 141 -8.94 -15.45 6.11
N LEU A 142 -9.16 -15.56 7.42
CA LEU A 142 -8.13 -15.65 8.44
C LEU A 142 -7.25 -16.91 8.28
N ILE A 143 -7.80 -18.03 7.77
CA ILE A 143 -6.99 -19.21 7.40
C ILE A 143 -6.00 -18.86 6.28
N GLY A 144 -6.39 -17.95 5.39
CA GLY A 144 -5.54 -17.39 4.33
C GLY A 144 -4.50 -16.37 4.80
N THR A 145 -4.44 -16.01 6.09
CA THR A 145 -3.50 -14.98 6.60
C THR A 145 -2.05 -15.32 6.30
N LEU A 146 -1.63 -16.56 6.50
CA LEU A 146 -0.25 -16.97 6.25
C LEU A 146 0.14 -16.84 4.77
N PRO A 147 -0.57 -17.42 3.80
CA PRO A 147 -0.25 -17.22 2.39
C PRO A 147 -0.41 -15.77 1.95
N SER A 148 -1.39 -15.03 2.43
CA SER A 148 -1.56 -13.62 2.13
C SER A 148 -0.34 -12.79 2.55
N MET A 149 0.11 -12.95 3.80
CA MET A 149 1.29 -12.24 4.31
C MET A 149 2.57 -12.62 3.58
N ILE A 150 2.72 -13.88 3.16
CA ILE A 150 3.87 -14.34 2.36
C ILE A 150 3.80 -13.72 0.96
N ALA A 151 2.65 -13.76 0.29
CA ALA A 151 2.50 -13.21 -1.06
C ALA A 151 2.82 -11.71 -1.10
N VAL A 152 2.27 -10.94 -0.16
CA VAL A 152 2.47 -9.48 -0.09
C VAL A 152 3.85 -9.12 0.46
N GLY A 153 4.28 -9.76 1.56
CA GLY A 153 5.49 -9.39 2.27
C GLY A 153 6.79 -9.86 1.61
N MET A 154 6.76 -10.95 0.83
CA MET A 154 7.95 -11.45 0.13
C MET A 154 8.09 -10.95 -1.30
N ASN A 155 7.03 -10.42 -1.92
CA ASN A 155 7.09 -9.83 -3.26
C ASN A 155 8.14 -8.71 -3.40
N PRO A 156 8.29 -7.77 -2.43
CA PRO A 156 9.33 -6.73 -2.49
C PRO A 156 10.76 -7.30 -2.59
N PHE A 157 11.03 -8.51 -2.07
CA PHE A 157 12.34 -9.14 -2.20
C PHE A 157 12.59 -9.71 -3.60
N ILE A 158 11.56 -10.11 -4.33
CA ILE A 158 11.66 -10.47 -5.76
C ILE A 158 12.05 -9.24 -6.56
N ASN A 159 11.37 -8.12 -6.32
CA ASN A 159 11.64 -6.82 -6.96
C ASN A 159 13.05 -6.30 -6.61
N ALA A 160 13.47 -6.46 -5.36
CA ALA A 160 14.79 -6.08 -4.87
C ALA A 160 15.92 -6.94 -5.46
N GLN A 161 15.61 -8.12 -6.01
CA GLN A 161 16.54 -8.93 -6.78
C GLN A 161 16.55 -8.57 -8.29
N GLY A 162 15.73 -7.61 -8.72
CA GLY A 162 15.63 -7.13 -10.10
C GLY A 162 14.64 -7.91 -10.97
N TYR A 163 13.76 -8.71 -10.39
CA TYR A 163 12.81 -9.57 -11.11
C TYR A 163 11.37 -9.01 -11.05
N ALA A 164 11.18 -7.73 -11.35
CA ALA A 164 9.88 -7.04 -11.25
C ALA A 164 8.76 -7.74 -12.06
N LEU A 165 9.06 -8.29 -13.24
CA LEU A 165 8.10 -9.08 -14.02
C LEU A 165 7.60 -10.31 -13.27
N ILE A 166 8.46 -10.95 -12.49
CA ILE A 166 8.08 -12.12 -11.68
C ILE A 166 7.22 -11.68 -10.49
N GLY A 167 7.56 -10.53 -9.87
CA GLY A 167 6.72 -9.92 -8.84
C GLY A 167 5.31 -9.63 -9.36
N MET A 168 5.19 -9.03 -10.55
CA MET A 168 3.92 -8.84 -11.23
C MET A 168 3.19 -10.18 -11.50
N SER A 169 3.91 -11.19 -12.01
CA SER A 169 3.31 -12.48 -12.34
C SER A 169 2.71 -13.17 -11.12
N SER A 170 3.30 -13.00 -9.92
CA SER A 170 2.73 -13.58 -8.69
C SER A 170 1.37 -12.96 -8.34
N VAL A 171 1.22 -11.65 -8.55
CA VAL A 171 -0.07 -10.94 -8.36
C VAL A 171 -1.06 -11.36 -9.45
N ALA A 172 -0.61 -11.45 -10.70
CA ALA A 172 -1.45 -11.87 -11.83
C ALA A 172 -2.01 -13.29 -11.65
N VAL A 173 -1.21 -14.23 -11.14
CA VAL A 173 -1.65 -15.60 -10.83
C VAL A 173 -2.76 -15.58 -9.77
N GLY A 174 -2.58 -14.83 -8.68
CA GLY A 174 -3.60 -14.68 -7.65
C GLY A 174 -4.89 -14.04 -8.19
N ALA A 175 -4.76 -12.92 -8.92
CA ALA A 175 -5.91 -12.21 -9.49
C ALA A 175 -6.68 -13.07 -10.52
N ALA A 176 -5.99 -13.77 -11.40
CA ALA A 176 -6.63 -14.66 -12.38
C ALA A 176 -7.33 -15.83 -11.70
N ALA A 177 -6.69 -16.44 -10.69
CA ALA A 177 -7.30 -17.51 -9.91
C ALA A 177 -8.57 -17.03 -9.20
N ASN A 178 -8.55 -15.88 -8.54
CA ASN A 178 -9.71 -15.32 -7.87
C ASN A 178 -10.87 -15.05 -8.86
N LEU A 179 -10.56 -14.38 -9.98
CA LEU A 179 -11.55 -14.05 -11.02
C LEU A 179 -12.26 -15.30 -11.58
N LEU A 180 -11.57 -16.44 -11.68
CA LEU A 180 -12.11 -17.70 -12.16
C LEU A 180 -12.85 -18.49 -11.07
N LEU A 181 -12.33 -18.44 -9.83
CA LEU A 181 -12.87 -19.23 -8.72
C LEU A 181 -14.09 -18.56 -8.07
N ASP A 182 -14.18 -17.24 -8.06
CA ASP A 182 -15.32 -16.53 -7.49
C ASP A 182 -16.65 -16.97 -8.10
N PRO A 183 -16.89 -16.90 -9.43
CA PRO A 183 -18.16 -17.33 -10.00
C PRO A 183 -18.41 -18.83 -9.78
N LEU A 184 -17.36 -19.66 -9.76
CA LEU A 184 -17.49 -21.10 -9.51
C LEU A 184 -17.99 -21.38 -8.08
N PHE A 185 -17.34 -20.77 -7.05
CA PHE A 185 -17.72 -21.03 -5.67
C PHE A 185 -18.99 -20.29 -5.26
N ILE A 186 -19.17 -19.05 -5.74
CA ILE A 186 -20.34 -18.23 -5.36
C ILE A 186 -21.63 -18.76 -5.99
N PHE A 187 -21.62 -18.99 -7.32
CA PHE A 187 -22.84 -19.26 -8.08
C PHE A 187 -23.00 -20.73 -8.45
N VAL A 188 -21.95 -21.38 -9.00
CA VAL A 188 -22.08 -22.78 -9.47
C VAL A 188 -22.19 -23.75 -8.30
N LEU A 189 -21.36 -23.59 -7.27
CA LEU A 189 -21.41 -24.39 -6.04
C LEU A 189 -22.39 -23.85 -5.01
N GLY A 190 -22.97 -22.65 -5.22
CA GLY A 190 -23.99 -22.07 -4.37
C GLY A 190 -23.52 -21.69 -2.95
N LEU A 191 -22.20 -21.52 -2.73
CA LEU A 191 -21.63 -21.21 -1.42
C LEU A 191 -21.77 -19.73 -1.03
N GLY A 192 -22.26 -18.88 -1.92
CA GLY A 192 -22.50 -17.46 -1.64
C GLY A 192 -21.26 -16.74 -1.12
N VAL A 193 -21.39 -16.03 0.01
CA VAL A 193 -20.31 -15.23 0.62
C VAL A 193 -19.13 -16.08 1.08
N GLU A 194 -19.37 -17.28 1.59
CA GLU A 194 -18.33 -18.23 1.97
C GLU A 194 -17.52 -18.66 0.74
N GLY A 195 -18.19 -18.82 -0.41
CA GLY A 195 -17.55 -19.12 -1.69
C GLY A 195 -16.54 -18.05 -2.10
N ALA A 196 -16.88 -16.76 -1.97
CA ALA A 196 -15.95 -15.65 -2.21
C ALA A 196 -14.72 -15.72 -1.29
N ALA A 197 -14.92 -15.99 0.01
CA ALA A 197 -13.83 -16.13 0.95
C ALA A 197 -12.89 -17.31 0.62
N ILE A 198 -13.46 -18.45 0.21
CA ILE A 198 -12.69 -19.65 -0.21
C ILE A 198 -11.90 -19.34 -1.47
N ALA A 199 -12.50 -18.73 -2.48
CA ALA A 199 -11.84 -18.36 -3.73
C ALA A 199 -10.66 -17.42 -3.47
N THR A 200 -10.86 -16.39 -2.65
CA THR A 200 -9.81 -15.43 -2.23
C THR A 200 -8.68 -16.16 -1.48
N THR A 201 -9.00 -17.05 -0.55
CA THR A 201 -8.01 -17.80 0.22
C THR A 201 -7.18 -18.73 -0.69
N ILE A 202 -7.81 -19.46 -1.61
CA ILE A 202 -7.10 -20.32 -2.59
C ILE A 202 -6.19 -19.46 -3.49
N SER A 203 -6.66 -18.30 -3.96
CA SER A 203 -5.90 -17.38 -4.79
C SER A 203 -4.66 -16.84 -4.07
N GLN A 204 -4.78 -16.56 -2.77
CA GLN A 204 -3.64 -16.18 -1.92
C GLN A 204 -2.63 -17.33 -1.77
N PHE A 205 -3.10 -18.56 -1.62
CA PHE A 205 -2.23 -19.75 -1.60
C PHE A 205 -1.46 -19.92 -2.90
N LEU A 206 -2.11 -19.76 -4.05
CA LEU A 206 -1.47 -19.86 -5.36
C LEU A 206 -0.43 -18.75 -5.56
N SER A 207 -0.74 -17.52 -5.19
CA SER A 207 0.20 -16.40 -5.24
C SER A 207 1.40 -16.64 -4.32
N ALA A 208 1.17 -17.07 -3.08
CA ALA A 208 2.23 -17.39 -2.12
C ALA A 208 3.11 -18.56 -2.59
N ALA A 209 2.49 -19.60 -3.12
CA ALA A 209 3.22 -20.75 -3.67
C ALA A 209 4.13 -20.34 -4.84
N PHE A 210 3.64 -19.45 -5.72
CA PHE A 210 4.43 -18.90 -6.82
C PHE A 210 5.62 -18.08 -6.30
N VAL A 211 5.40 -17.18 -5.35
CA VAL A 211 6.43 -16.35 -4.69
C VAL A 211 7.49 -17.24 -4.03
N LEU A 212 7.06 -18.24 -3.23
CA LEU A 212 7.97 -19.14 -2.54
C LEU A 212 8.73 -20.04 -3.53
N TYR A 213 8.05 -20.60 -4.55
CA TYR A 213 8.72 -21.39 -5.58
C TYR A 213 9.85 -20.59 -6.24
N PHE A 214 9.57 -19.33 -6.60
CA PHE A 214 10.60 -18.48 -7.21
C PHE A 214 11.74 -18.20 -6.23
N LEU A 215 11.44 -17.72 -5.02
CA LEU A 215 12.47 -17.34 -4.04
C LEU A 215 13.28 -18.52 -3.49
N MET A 216 12.71 -19.73 -3.45
CA MET A 216 13.41 -20.92 -2.97
C MET A 216 14.23 -21.62 -4.06
N ARG A 217 13.78 -21.55 -5.33
CA ARG A 217 14.34 -22.36 -6.43
C ARG A 217 15.07 -21.56 -7.50
N LYS A 218 14.54 -20.38 -7.88
CA LYS A 218 14.98 -19.62 -9.06
C LYS A 218 15.72 -18.33 -8.75
N ALA A 219 15.46 -17.73 -7.59
CA ALA A 219 16.09 -16.47 -7.16
C ALA A 219 17.60 -16.68 -6.93
N GLU A 220 18.35 -15.60 -7.10
CA GLU A 220 19.80 -15.54 -6.85
C GLU A 220 20.09 -15.78 -5.36
N LEU A 221 19.47 -15.00 -4.49
CA LEU A 221 19.47 -15.26 -3.05
C LEU A 221 18.20 -16.01 -2.68
N LYS A 222 18.38 -17.23 -2.16
CA LYS A 222 17.27 -18.12 -1.82
C LYS A 222 16.76 -17.86 -0.42
N VAL A 223 15.43 -17.85 -0.29
CA VAL A 223 14.77 -17.71 1.01
C VAL A 223 14.70 -19.06 1.74
N ARG A 224 14.86 -19.01 3.05
CA ARG A 224 14.63 -20.13 3.98
C ARG A 224 14.23 -19.61 5.36
N LEU A 225 13.61 -20.46 6.15
CA LEU A 225 13.41 -20.16 7.55
C LEU A 225 14.76 -20.13 8.29
N LEU A 226 14.83 -19.27 9.32
CA LEU A 226 15.99 -19.20 10.20
C LEU A 226 16.17 -20.54 10.94
N ARG A 227 17.39 -21.01 11.00
CA ARG A 227 17.74 -22.17 11.81
C ARG A 227 17.87 -21.77 13.30
N LYS A 228 17.65 -22.74 14.20
CA LYS A 228 17.63 -22.50 15.65
C LYS A 228 18.84 -21.70 16.18
N TYR A 229 20.03 -21.96 15.67
CA TYR A 229 21.24 -21.24 16.07
C TYR A 229 21.36 -19.81 15.50
N GLU A 230 20.63 -19.49 14.43
CA GLU A 230 20.63 -18.17 13.80
C GLU A 230 19.75 -17.17 14.57
N PHE A 231 18.80 -17.65 15.38
CA PHE A 231 17.89 -16.80 16.16
C PHE A 231 18.62 -15.85 17.11
N ARG A 232 19.73 -16.30 17.75
CA ARG A 232 20.51 -15.43 18.64
C ARG A 232 21.09 -14.20 17.95
N GLY A 233 21.42 -14.30 16.65
CA GLY A 233 21.99 -13.20 15.87
C GLY A 233 20.98 -12.39 15.08
N CYS A 234 19.69 -12.80 15.01
CA CYS A 234 18.70 -12.14 14.17
C CYS A 234 18.00 -10.95 14.84
N PHE A 235 18.09 -10.79 16.16
CA PHE A 235 17.40 -9.72 16.89
C PHE A 235 17.75 -8.31 16.37
N GLY A 236 19.04 -8.06 16.06
CA GLY A 236 19.48 -6.79 15.48
C GLY A 236 18.87 -6.54 14.08
N TYR A 237 18.79 -7.59 13.25
CA TYR A 237 18.14 -7.51 11.94
C TYR A 237 16.64 -7.29 12.09
N ALA A 238 15.96 -8.04 12.96
CA ALA A 238 14.54 -7.89 13.23
C ALA A 238 14.20 -6.48 13.71
N LYS A 239 14.96 -5.93 14.66
CA LYS A 239 14.82 -4.54 15.13
C LYS A 239 14.96 -3.53 14.00
N ASN A 240 15.91 -3.73 13.09
CA ASN A 240 16.13 -2.85 11.94
C ASN A 240 14.96 -2.94 10.95
N ILE A 241 14.46 -4.14 10.64
CA ILE A 241 13.33 -4.39 9.76
C ILE A 241 12.08 -3.71 10.31
N VAL A 242 11.73 -3.99 11.57
CA VAL A 242 10.56 -3.38 12.23
C VAL A 242 10.67 -1.87 12.25
N SER A 243 11.83 -1.34 12.68
CA SER A 243 12.01 0.12 12.76
C SER A 243 11.86 0.82 11.41
N LEU A 244 12.31 0.23 10.31
CA LEU A 244 12.11 0.81 8.97
C LEU A 244 10.69 0.60 8.44
N GLY A 245 10.12 -0.58 8.68
CA GLY A 245 8.78 -0.93 8.24
C GLY A 245 7.67 -0.18 9.01
N THR A 246 7.96 0.26 10.24
CA THR A 246 7.01 1.04 11.07
C THR A 246 6.51 2.29 10.35
N ALA A 247 7.31 2.95 9.53
CA ALA A 247 6.86 4.10 8.76
C ALA A 247 5.71 3.77 7.81
N GLY A 248 5.81 2.67 7.06
CA GLY A 248 4.75 2.19 6.15
C GLY A 248 3.53 1.66 6.91
N PHE A 249 3.78 0.94 8.01
CA PHE A 249 2.72 0.44 8.91
C PHE A 249 1.87 1.58 9.48
N ILE A 250 2.51 2.61 10.04
CA ILE A 250 1.84 3.80 10.56
C ILE A 250 1.07 4.50 9.43
N MET A 251 1.68 4.68 8.26
CA MET A 251 1.02 5.35 7.15
C MET A 251 -0.27 4.63 6.72
N GLN A 252 -0.28 3.31 6.72
CA GLN A 252 -1.47 2.53 6.37
C GLN A 252 -2.57 2.65 7.43
N LEU A 253 -2.23 2.55 8.71
CA LEU A 253 -3.20 2.70 9.80
C LEU A 253 -3.75 4.12 9.89
N THR A 254 -2.91 5.13 9.71
CA THR A 254 -3.33 6.54 9.78
C THR A 254 -4.22 6.95 8.60
N ASN A 255 -4.09 6.32 7.43
CA ASN A 255 -5.06 6.53 6.35
C ASN A 255 -6.47 6.10 6.74
N SER A 256 -6.60 4.94 7.40
CA SER A 256 -7.89 4.48 7.93
C SER A 256 -8.43 5.43 9.01
N LEU A 257 -7.58 5.90 9.92
CA LEU A 257 -7.97 6.87 10.95
C LEU A 257 -8.50 8.17 10.33
N VAL A 258 -7.79 8.73 9.36
CA VAL A 258 -8.23 9.95 8.65
C VAL A 258 -9.58 9.73 7.97
N SER A 259 -9.78 8.59 7.31
CA SER A 259 -11.06 8.27 6.68
C SER A 259 -12.21 8.22 7.69
N ILE A 260 -11.99 7.61 8.85
CA ILE A 260 -13.00 7.59 9.94
C ILE A 260 -13.31 9.00 10.43
N CYS A 261 -12.29 9.83 10.68
CA CYS A 261 -12.47 11.21 11.12
C CYS A 261 -13.22 12.06 10.07
N CYS A 262 -12.85 11.96 8.80
CA CYS A 262 -13.52 12.67 7.71
C CYS A 262 -15.00 12.26 7.62
N ASN A 263 -15.29 10.95 7.60
CA ASN A 263 -16.67 10.47 7.53
C ASN A 263 -17.51 10.91 8.74
N HIS A 264 -16.92 10.87 9.94
CA HIS A 264 -17.60 11.34 11.16
C HIS A 264 -17.94 12.83 11.09
N VAL A 265 -17.00 13.68 10.69
CA VAL A 265 -17.25 15.13 10.57
C VAL A 265 -18.25 15.42 9.45
N LEU A 266 -18.14 14.76 8.29
CA LEU A 266 -19.06 14.93 7.16
C LEU A 266 -20.49 14.48 7.52
N SER A 267 -20.65 13.41 8.31
CA SER A 267 -21.99 12.99 8.78
C SER A 267 -22.70 14.06 9.62
N ILE A 268 -21.92 14.83 10.40
CA ILE A 268 -22.46 15.91 11.25
C ILE A 268 -22.71 17.20 10.46
N THR A 269 -21.81 17.53 9.51
CA THR A 269 -21.84 18.84 8.83
C THR A 269 -22.62 18.83 7.52
N GLY A 270 -22.72 17.68 6.82
CA GLY A 270 -23.32 17.59 5.49
C GLY A 270 -24.24 16.40 5.27
N GLY A 271 -24.32 15.47 6.25
CA GLY A 271 -25.13 14.27 6.16
C GLY A 271 -24.59 13.22 5.17
N ASP A 272 -25.41 12.22 4.86
CA ASP A 272 -25.03 11.02 4.09
C ASP A 272 -24.60 11.33 2.65
N ILE A 273 -25.10 12.41 2.06
CA ILE A 273 -24.71 12.80 0.70
C ILE A 273 -23.21 13.14 0.63
N TYR A 274 -22.67 13.85 1.63
CA TYR A 274 -21.26 14.21 1.65
C TYR A 274 -20.32 13.05 2.02
N ILE A 275 -20.82 12.04 2.73
CA ILE A 275 -20.13 10.75 2.90
C ILE A 275 -20.01 10.06 1.54
N SER A 276 -21.06 10.08 0.72
CA SER A 276 -21.05 9.54 -0.64
C SER A 276 -20.10 10.30 -1.55
N VAL A 277 -20.09 11.65 -1.46
CA VAL A 277 -19.12 12.51 -2.15
C VAL A 277 -17.69 12.12 -1.78
N MET A 278 -17.38 11.96 -0.48
CA MET A 278 -16.03 11.56 -0.01
C MET A 278 -15.64 10.17 -0.50
N THR A 279 -16.59 9.26 -0.63
CA THR A 279 -16.36 7.91 -1.18
C THR A 279 -15.95 7.98 -2.65
N ILE A 280 -16.60 8.83 -3.46
CA ILE A 280 -16.22 9.06 -4.87
C ILE A 280 -14.82 9.67 -4.93
N ILE A 281 -14.56 10.72 -4.13
CA ILE A 281 -13.24 11.38 -4.09
C ILE A 281 -12.15 10.38 -3.71
N SER A 282 -12.39 9.52 -2.73
CA SER A 282 -11.44 8.49 -2.31
C SER A 282 -11.18 7.46 -3.42
N SER A 283 -12.19 7.14 -4.21
CA SER A 283 -12.08 6.22 -5.36
C SER A 283 -11.25 6.84 -6.50
N VAL A 284 -11.51 8.11 -6.83
CA VAL A 284 -10.69 8.89 -7.78
C VAL A 284 -9.25 8.98 -7.29
N ARG A 285 -9.06 9.27 -6.00
CA ARG A 285 -7.75 9.33 -5.37
C ARG A 285 -6.98 8.02 -5.53
N GLN A 286 -7.59 6.89 -5.21
CA GLN A 286 -6.96 5.57 -5.33
C GLN A 286 -6.50 5.31 -6.77
N LEU A 287 -7.34 5.64 -7.76
CA LEU A 287 -7.00 5.48 -9.17
C LEU A 287 -5.79 6.35 -9.56
N VAL A 288 -5.78 7.61 -9.14
CA VAL A 288 -4.73 8.58 -9.48
C VAL A 288 -3.42 8.31 -8.75
N GLU A 289 -3.46 7.85 -7.49
CA GLU A 289 -2.27 7.52 -6.71
C GLU A 289 -1.58 6.21 -7.13
N THR A 290 -2.31 5.28 -7.75
CA THR A 290 -1.77 3.95 -8.12
C THR A 290 -0.48 4.01 -8.95
N PRO A 291 -0.36 4.83 -10.04
CA PRO A 291 0.89 4.94 -10.78
C PRO A 291 2.02 5.59 -9.98
N ILE A 292 1.70 6.52 -9.08
CA ILE A 292 2.67 7.17 -8.19
C ILE A 292 3.31 6.14 -7.26
N TYR A 293 2.50 5.28 -6.65
CA TYR A 293 2.99 4.17 -5.84
C TYR A 293 3.86 3.21 -6.65
N ALA A 294 3.45 2.87 -7.86
CA ALA A 294 4.22 1.98 -8.73
C ALA A 294 5.61 2.54 -9.09
N ILE A 295 5.71 3.84 -9.38
CA ILE A 295 6.97 4.51 -9.66
C ILE A 295 7.86 4.52 -8.40
N ASN A 296 7.30 4.86 -7.23
CA ASN A 296 8.02 4.87 -5.96
C ASN A 296 8.57 3.48 -5.59
N GLU A 297 7.72 2.45 -5.67
CA GLU A 297 8.12 1.07 -5.38
C GLU A 297 9.15 0.53 -6.40
N GLY A 298 9.04 0.93 -7.66
CA GLY A 298 10.02 0.59 -8.70
C GLY A 298 11.37 1.27 -8.52
N ALA A 299 11.38 2.51 -8.03
CA ALA A 299 12.60 3.28 -7.78
C ALA A 299 13.30 2.86 -6.47
N SER A 300 12.55 2.42 -5.47
CA SER A 300 13.08 2.11 -4.12
C SER A 300 14.22 1.10 -4.11
N PRO A 301 14.15 -0.08 -4.78
CA PRO A 301 15.27 -1.02 -4.82
C PRO A 301 16.52 -0.45 -5.49
N ILE A 302 16.34 0.40 -6.52
CA ILE A 302 17.43 1.02 -7.27
C ILE A 302 18.14 2.05 -6.40
N LEU A 303 17.39 2.90 -5.68
CA LEU A 303 17.92 3.86 -4.71
C LEU A 303 18.70 3.14 -3.61
N SER A 304 18.09 2.11 -3.01
CA SER A 304 18.70 1.35 -1.90
C SER A 304 19.98 0.62 -2.33
N TYR A 305 19.97 -0.02 -3.49
CA TYR A 305 21.13 -0.73 -4.03
C TYR A 305 22.30 0.23 -4.29
N ASN A 306 22.05 1.32 -5.02
CA ASN A 306 23.11 2.28 -5.37
C ASN A 306 23.62 3.05 -4.14
N TYR A 307 22.77 3.28 -3.13
CA TYR A 307 23.21 3.83 -1.86
C TYR A 307 24.15 2.86 -1.13
N GLY A 308 23.80 1.58 -1.08
CA GLY A 308 24.65 0.54 -0.53
C GLY A 308 25.98 0.40 -1.27
N ALA A 309 25.96 0.48 -2.61
CA ALA A 309 27.12 0.43 -3.48
C ALA A 309 28.02 1.70 -3.39
N ARG A 310 27.65 2.67 -2.55
CA ARG A 310 28.33 3.99 -2.44
C ARG A 310 28.46 4.71 -3.79
N CYS A 311 27.41 4.66 -4.63
CA CYS A 311 27.37 5.35 -5.92
C CYS A 311 26.47 6.60 -5.84
N PRO A 312 26.91 7.72 -5.23
CA PRO A 312 26.08 8.89 -4.94
C PRO A 312 25.49 9.55 -6.20
N SER A 313 26.23 9.57 -7.29
CA SER A 313 25.77 10.08 -8.59
C SER A 313 24.55 9.31 -9.11
N ARG A 314 24.53 7.97 -8.97
CA ARG A 314 23.39 7.14 -9.37
C ARG A 314 22.21 7.28 -8.42
N VAL A 315 22.44 7.45 -7.11
CA VAL A 315 21.37 7.74 -6.13
C VAL A 315 20.70 9.07 -6.47
N ARG A 316 21.47 10.13 -6.71
CA ARG A 316 20.95 11.45 -7.10
C ARG A 316 20.16 11.37 -8.41
N LYS A 317 20.71 10.69 -9.44
CA LYS A 317 20.03 10.50 -10.72
C LYS A 317 18.74 9.67 -10.57
N SER A 318 18.72 8.64 -9.72
CA SER A 318 17.53 7.84 -9.46
C SER A 318 16.43 8.65 -8.78
N GLY A 319 16.78 9.45 -7.78
CA GLY A 319 15.86 10.37 -7.13
C GLY A 319 15.29 11.41 -8.10
N LEU A 320 16.15 12.01 -8.94
CA LEU A 320 15.73 12.99 -9.93
C LEU A 320 14.78 12.39 -10.99
N VAL A 321 15.13 11.24 -11.57
CA VAL A 321 14.29 10.56 -12.57
C VAL A 321 12.94 10.16 -11.97
N MET A 322 12.94 9.57 -10.77
CA MET A 322 11.72 9.27 -10.03
C MET A 322 10.85 10.52 -9.85
N SER A 323 11.45 11.63 -9.40
CA SER A 323 10.73 12.89 -9.19
C SER A 323 10.14 13.46 -10.48
N ILE A 324 10.91 13.47 -11.57
CA ILE A 324 10.43 13.95 -12.86
C ILE A 324 9.24 13.09 -13.35
N MET A 325 9.34 11.78 -13.25
CA MET A 325 8.27 10.87 -13.68
C MET A 325 6.98 11.09 -12.87
N ILE A 326 7.10 11.19 -11.55
CA ILE A 326 5.94 11.42 -10.67
C ILE A 326 5.33 12.78 -10.94
N LEU A 327 6.12 13.86 -10.93
CA LEU A 327 5.63 15.23 -11.12
C LEU A 327 5.02 15.43 -12.51
N SER A 328 5.60 14.84 -13.56
CA SER A 328 5.02 14.90 -14.92
C SER A 328 3.66 14.21 -14.99
N TYR A 329 3.56 13.02 -14.41
CA TYR A 329 2.29 12.29 -14.33
C TYR A 329 1.25 13.08 -13.51
N THR A 330 1.65 13.57 -12.34
CA THR A 330 0.76 14.32 -11.44
C THR A 330 0.26 15.61 -12.08
N ALA A 331 1.13 16.34 -12.80
CA ALA A 331 0.73 17.55 -13.52
C ALA A 331 -0.38 17.25 -14.55
N VAL A 332 -0.22 16.16 -15.31
CA VAL A 332 -1.24 15.72 -16.29
C VAL A 332 -2.54 15.36 -15.57
N MET A 333 -2.48 14.54 -14.51
CA MET A 333 -3.67 14.14 -13.77
C MET A 333 -4.35 15.31 -13.05
N TRP A 334 -3.57 16.23 -12.50
CA TRP A 334 -4.10 17.44 -11.88
C TRP A 334 -4.83 18.32 -12.90
N CYS A 335 -4.26 18.52 -14.09
CA CYS A 335 -4.95 19.21 -15.16
C CYS A 335 -6.26 18.52 -15.55
N LEU A 336 -6.29 17.19 -15.65
CA LEU A 336 -7.51 16.44 -15.97
C LEU A 336 -8.57 16.61 -14.87
N ILE A 337 -8.18 16.55 -13.59
CA ILE A 337 -9.09 16.72 -12.46
C ILE A 337 -9.70 18.13 -12.44
N ILE A 338 -8.93 19.16 -12.77
CA ILE A 338 -9.42 20.55 -12.78
C ILE A 338 -10.27 20.86 -14.01
N LEU A 339 -9.87 20.35 -15.21
CA LEU A 339 -10.54 20.66 -16.48
C LEU A 339 -11.78 19.81 -16.73
N VAL A 340 -11.75 18.52 -16.37
CA VAL A 340 -12.84 17.58 -16.68
C VAL A 340 -13.28 16.75 -15.47
N PRO A 341 -13.56 17.38 -14.30
CA PRO A 341 -13.89 16.66 -13.07
C PRO A 341 -15.13 15.78 -13.20
N GLY A 342 -16.14 16.27 -13.91
CA GLY A 342 -17.39 15.55 -14.11
C GLY A 342 -17.23 14.22 -14.85
N THR A 343 -16.28 14.11 -15.76
CA THR A 343 -16.01 12.85 -16.48
C THR A 343 -15.42 11.81 -15.54
N LEU A 344 -14.49 12.22 -14.66
CA LEU A 344 -13.87 11.32 -13.68
C LEU A 344 -14.89 10.82 -12.64
N ILE A 345 -15.77 11.72 -12.18
CA ILE A 345 -16.80 11.38 -11.19
C ILE A 345 -17.84 10.42 -11.80
N ARG A 346 -18.24 10.64 -13.07
CA ARG A 346 -19.21 9.78 -13.78
C ARG A 346 -18.76 8.33 -13.95
N VAL A 347 -17.47 8.04 -13.86
CA VAL A 347 -16.97 6.67 -13.80
C VAL A 347 -17.49 5.91 -12.57
N PHE A 348 -17.78 6.64 -11.48
CA PHE A 348 -18.15 6.06 -10.19
C PHE A 348 -19.63 6.24 -9.83
N SER A 349 -20.31 7.26 -10.41
CA SER A 349 -21.73 7.51 -10.15
C SER A 349 -22.44 8.08 -11.37
N SER A 350 -23.67 7.58 -11.61
CA SER A 350 -24.59 8.10 -12.64
C SER A 350 -25.61 9.10 -12.07
N ASP A 351 -25.66 9.28 -10.74
CA ASP A 351 -26.57 10.22 -10.11
C ASP A 351 -26.14 11.66 -10.39
N HIS A 352 -27.04 12.41 -11.04
CA HIS A 352 -26.76 13.78 -11.49
C HIS A 352 -26.47 14.73 -10.32
N ASN A 353 -27.23 14.63 -9.21
CA ASN A 353 -27.08 15.49 -8.06
C ASN A 353 -25.74 15.19 -7.35
N LEU A 354 -25.45 13.92 -7.13
CA LEU A 354 -24.21 13.50 -6.50
C LEU A 354 -22.97 13.89 -7.34
N VAL A 355 -23.08 13.83 -8.68
CA VAL A 355 -22.03 14.32 -9.59
C VAL A 355 -21.81 15.81 -9.43
N GLN A 356 -22.87 16.61 -9.38
CA GLN A 356 -22.78 18.07 -9.22
C GLN A 356 -22.16 18.47 -7.89
N ASP A 357 -22.56 17.85 -6.79
CA ASP A 357 -22.01 18.13 -5.45
C ASP A 357 -20.55 17.66 -5.31
N SER A 358 -20.16 16.60 -6.05
CA SER A 358 -18.80 16.09 -6.01
C SER A 358 -17.78 16.94 -6.78
N ILE A 359 -18.20 17.73 -7.77
CA ILE A 359 -17.29 18.56 -8.60
C ILE A 359 -16.50 19.57 -7.76
N PRO A 360 -17.13 20.46 -6.96
CA PRO A 360 -16.39 21.43 -6.14
C PRO A 360 -15.53 20.74 -5.09
N ALA A 361 -16.05 19.72 -4.43
CA ALA A 361 -15.32 18.96 -3.41
C ALA A 361 -14.08 18.26 -3.98
N LEU A 362 -14.18 17.68 -5.19
CA LEU A 362 -13.03 17.07 -5.88
C LEU A 362 -11.94 18.11 -6.18
N LYS A 363 -12.31 19.27 -6.70
CA LYS A 363 -11.37 20.34 -7.01
C LYS A 363 -10.68 20.87 -5.76
N GLN A 364 -11.42 21.06 -4.66
CA GLN A 364 -10.88 21.47 -3.38
C GLN A 364 -9.90 20.42 -2.84
N TYR A 365 -10.28 19.15 -2.82
CA TYR A 365 -9.47 18.06 -2.28
C TYR A 365 -8.14 17.87 -3.03
N PHE A 366 -8.13 18.06 -4.35
CA PHE A 366 -6.95 17.93 -5.19
C PHE A 366 -6.23 19.25 -5.47
N ALA A 367 -6.62 20.37 -4.84
CA ALA A 367 -6.03 21.69 -5.09
C ALA A 367 -4.50 21.72 -4.93
N ALA A 368 -3.95 20.98 -3.98
CA ALA A 368 -2.52 20.88 -3.70
C ALA A 368 -1.96 19.47 -3.92
N PHE A 369 -2.46 18.75 -4.91
CA PHE A 369 -2.08 17.36 -5.18
C PHE A 369 -0.58 17.16 -5.40
N ILE A 370 0.08 18.08 -6.12
CA ILE A 370 1.54 18.07 -6.37
C ILE A 370 2.34 18.00 -5.06
N PHE A 371 1.91 18.69 -4.01
CA PHE A 371 2.60 18.69 -2.72
C PHE A 371 2.48 17.35 -1.98
N MET A 372 1.42 16.60 -2.23
CA MET A 372 1.29 15.23 -1.71
C MET A 372 2.37 14.32 -2.26
N ASP A 373 2.69 14.46 -3.54
CA ASP A 373 3.72 13.66 -4.20
C ASP A 373 5.12 13.98 -3.68
N LEU A 374 5.37 15.25 -3.33
CA LEU A 374 6.62 15.63 -2.68
C LEU A 374 6.84 14.83 -1.38
N GLN A 375 5.78 14.55 -0.64
CA GLN A 375 5.87 13.69 0.53
C GLN A 375 6.16 12.23 0.17
N TYR A 376 5.46 11.65 -0.80
CA TYR A 376 5.71 10.27 -1.22
C TYR A 376 7.13 10.06 -1.73
N MET A 377 7.66 11.01 -2.51
CA MET A 377 9.05 11.01 -2.97
C MET A 377 10.03 11.08 -1.79
N GLY A 378 9.82 12.05 -0.88
CA GLY A 378 10.67 12.22 0.31
C GLY A 378 10.68 10.97 1.20
N GLN A 379 9.51 10.39 1.46
CA GLN A 379 9.39 9.17 2.26
C GLN A 379 10.03 7.95 1.58
N THR A 380 9.87 7.81 0.26
CA THR A 380 10.51 6.73 -0.50
C THR A 380 12.03 6.83 -0.41
N VAL A 381 12.58 8.03 -0.56
CA VAL A 381 14.03 8.26 -0.39
C VAL A 381 14.46 7.95 1.05
N PHE A 382 13.76 8.44 2.08
CA PHE A 382 14.10 8.14 3.48
C PHE A 382 14.10 6.65 3.78
N LYS A 383 13.08 5.92 3.33
CA LYS A 383 13.01 4.45 3.47
C LYS A 383 14.15 3.76 2.74
N SER A 384 14.41 4.14 1.48
CA SER A 384 15.42 3.53 0.62
C SER A 384 16.84 3.75 1.12
N LEU A 385 17.10 4.87 1.79
CA LEU A 385 18.40 5.22 2.37
C LEU A 385 18.50 4.89 3.87
N ASN A 386 17.55 4.10 4.41
CA ASN A 386 17.53 3.67 5.81
C ASN A 386 17.42 4.81 6.84
N LYS A 387 16.80 5.93 6.47
CA LYS A 387 16.56 7.09 7.35
C LYS A 387 15.29 6.90 8.18
N LYS A 388 15.33 5.95 9.12
CA LYS A 388 14.17 5.45 9.89
C LYS A 388 13.42 6.55 10.64
N LYS A 389 14.16 7.43 11.35
CA LYS A 389 13.57 8.49 12.18
C LYS A 389 12.74 9.45 11.34
N GLN A 390 13.29 9.89 10.21
CA GLN A 390 12.63 10.79 9.28
C GLN A 390 11.40 10.11 8.64
N ALA A 391 11.54 8.87 8.20
CA ALA A 391 10.44 8.12 7.60
C ALA A 391 9.25 7.98 8.57
N ILE A 392 9.49 7.63 9.84
CA ILE A 392 8.44 7.52 10.87
C ILE A 392 7.85 8.90 11.19
N PHE A 393 8.70 9.91 11.42
CA PHE A 393 8.25 11.25 11.76
C PHE A 393 7.30 11.83 10.70
N PHE A 394 7.65 11.76 9.42
CA PHE A 394 6.83 12.29 8.33
C PHE A 394 5.57 11.45 8.06
N SER A 395 5.57 10.15 8.41
CA SER A 395 4.35 9.34 8.36
C SER A 395 3.29 9.81 9.37
N LEU A 396 3.72 10.24 10.57
CA LEU A 396 2.85 10.76 11.62
C LEU A 396 2.49 12.23 11.40
N LEU A 397 3.47 13.07 11.02
CA LEU A 397 3.32 14.51 10.93
C LEU A 397 2.12 14.90 10.06
N ARG A 398 2.07 14.42 8.83
CA ARG A 398 1.02 14.84 7.91
C ARG A 398 -0.35 14.33 8.33
N LYS A 399 -0.48 13.03 8.57
CA LYS A 399 -1.80 12.41 8.77
C LYS A 399 -2.36 12.63 10.17
N VAL A 400 -1.57 12.40 11.21
CA VAL A 400 -2.04 12.48 12.61
C VAL A 400 -1.95 13.89 13.15
N ILE A 401 -0.81 14.56 12.93
CA ILE A 401 -0.57 15.88 13.56
C ILE A 401 -1.21 17.01 12.78
N ILE A 402 -1.35 16.89 11.45
CA ILE A 402 -1.91 17.97 10.62
C ILE A 402 -3.33 17.65 10.15
N VAL A 403 -3.55 16.54 9.39
CA VAL A 403 -4.86 16.25 8.78
C VAL A 403 -5.95 16.06 9.83
N VAL A 404 -5.74 15.19 10.82
CA VAL A 404 -6.78 14.88 11.81
C VAL A 404 -7.24 16.16 12.56
N PRO A 405 -6.34 16.98 13.15
CA PRO A 405 -6.79 18.22 13.77
C PRO A 405 -7.47 19.19 12.80
N LEU A 406 -6.95 19.36 11.57
CA LEU A 406 -7.57 20.25 10.59
C LEU A 406 -8.97 19.78 10.17
N THR A 407 -9.19 18.45 10.07
CA THR A 407 -10.51 17.88 9.77
C THR A 407 -11.58 18.28 10.78
N TYR A 408 -11.21 18.58 12.04
CA TYR A 408 -12.12 19.11 13.06
C TYR A 408 -12.08 20.64 13.15
N LEU A 409 -10.89 21.25 13.12
CA LEU A 409 -10.74 22.71 13.31
C LEU A 409 -11.36 23.51 12.16
N MET A 410 -11.12 23.10 10.91
CA MET A 410 -11.63 23.88 9.76
C MET A 410 -13.16 23.91 9.69
N PRO A 411 -13.90 22.78 9.85
CA PRO A 411 -15.35 22.79 9.84
C PRO A 411 -15.96 23.54 11.03
N PHE A 412 -15.45 23.32 12.24
CA PHE A 412 -16.11 23.81 13.47
C PHE A 412 -15.54 25.12 13.98
N ALA A 413 -14.22 25.31 14.05
CA ALA A 413 -13.61 26.53 14.58
C ALA A 413 -13.54 27.66 13.53
N PHE A 414 -13.28 27.31 12.25
CA PHE A 414 -13.27 28.31 11.16
C PHE A 414 -14.62 28.42 10.43
N HIS A 415 -15.64 27.68 10.86
CA HIS A 415 -17.01 27.71 10.33
C HIS A 415 -17.09 27.36 8.81
N MET A 416 -16.18 26.53 8.31
CA MET A 416 -16.12 26.17 6.88
C MET A 416 -17.06 25.00 6.53
N GLY A 417 -17.71 24.36 7.51
CA GLY A 417 -18.61 23.24 7.25
C GLY A 417 -17.94 22.10 6.51
N THR A 418 -18.64 21.53 5.50
CA THR A 418 -18.12 20.42 4.68
C THR A 418 -16.86 20.77 3.88
N ASP A 419 -16.77 22.01 3.40
CA ASP A 419 -15.59 22.48 2.64
C ASP A 419 -14.31 22.39 3.47
N GLY A 420 -14.41 22.65 4.78
CA GLY A 420 -13.29 22.50 5.71
C GLY A 420 -12.71 21.10 5.75
N VAL A 421 -13.54 20.06 5.63
CA VAL A 421 -13.09 18.67 5.59
C VAL A 421 -12.30 18.39 4.29
N PHE A 422 -12.79 18.86 3.14
CA PHE A 422 -12.13 18.67 1.86
C PHE A 422 -10.84 19.50 1.75
N LEU A 423 -10.75 20.65 2.37
CA LEU A 423 -9.56 21.52 2.37
C LEU A 423 -8.49 21.09 3.38
N ALA A 424 -8.83 20.27 4.37
CA ALA A 424 -7.85 19.76 5.35
C ALA A 424 -6.70 18.98 4.67
N GLU A 425 -7.02 18.17 3.66
CA GLU A 425 -6.00 17.39 2.93
C GLU A 425 -5.04 18.29 2.13
N PRO A 426 -5.47 19.21 1.23
CA PRO A 426 -4.55 20.08 0.51
C PRO A 426 -3.69 20.98 1.41
N VAL A 427 -4.25 21.52 2.50
CA VAL A 427 -3.45 22.31 3.45
C VAL A 427 -2.35 21.44 4.08
N SER A 428 -2.69 20.23 4.48
CA SER A 428 -1.70 19.29 5.02
C SER A 428 -0.66 18.86 4.00
N ASN A 429 -1.04 18.75 2.73
CA ASN A 429 -0.13 18.42 1.64
C ASN A 429 0.93 19.51 1.44
N ILE A 430 0.52 20.79 1.44
CA ILE A 430 1.43 21.93 1.32
C ILE A 430 2.43 21.91 2.49
N ILE A 431 1.92 21.86 3.72
CA ILE A 431 2.75 21.94 4.93
C ILE A 431 3.59 20.66 5.06
N GLY A 432 2.96 19.49 5.16
CA GLY A 432 3.64 18.23 5.43
C GLY A 432 4.48 17.74 4.27
N GLY A 433 3.96 17.85 3.03
CA GLY A 433 4.67 17.46 1.81
C GLY A 433 5.88 18.37 1.54
N GLY A 434 5.68 19.69 1.64
CA GLY A 434 6.76 20.67 1.46
C GLY A 434 7.88 20.47 2.48
N ILE A 435 7.55 20.38 3.78
CA ILE A 435 8.55 20.16 4.83
C ILE A 435 9.27 18.81 4.64
N CYS A 436 8.55 17.75 4.30
CA CYS A 436 9.14 16.42 4.05
C CYS A 436 10.19 16.47 2.92
N PHE A 437 9.83 17.10 1.80
CA PHE A 437 10.71 17.19 0.63
C PHE A 437 11.92 18.07 0.89
N ILE A 438 11.74 19.25 1.48
CA ILE A 438 12.84 20.16 1.85
C ILE A 438 13.80 19.47 2.83
N THR A 439 13.27 18.78 3.85
CA THR A 439 14.08 18.03 4.81
C THR A 439 14.83 16.89 4.12
N MET A 440 14.19 16.21 3.17
CA MET A 440 14.87 15.16 2.38
C MET A 440 16.05 15.75 1.61
N LEU A 441 15.87 16.85 0.91
CA LEU A 441 16.96 17.51 0.18
C LEU A 441 18.09 17.98 1.11
N SER A 442 17.74 18.59 2.26
CA SER A 442 18.72 19.13 3.22
C SER A 442 19.55 18.06 3.93
N ILE A 443 19.03 16.85 4.07
CA ILE A 443 19.76 15.73 4.71
C ILE A 443 20.51 14.90 3.66
N VAL A 444 19.83 14.54 2.57
CA VAL A 444 20.36 13.56 1.61
C VAL A 444 21.42 14.17 0.68
N LEU A 445 21.21 15.39 0.18
CA LEU A 445 22.16 15.99 -0.75
C LEU A 445 23.55 16.24 -0.14
N PRO A 446 23.68 16.79 1.10
CA PRO A 446 24.99 16.92 1.75
C PRO A 446 25.66 15.58 2.00
N GLU A 447 24.89 14.57 2.44
CA GLU A 447 25.44 13.24 2.67
C GLU A 447 25.98 12.61 1.37
N LEU A 448 25.26 12.73 0.25
CA LEU A 448 25.74 12.25 -1.04
C LEU A 448 26.99 13.00 -1.52
N LYS A 449 27.09 14.32 -1.24
CA LYS A 449 28.31 15.09 -1.53
C LYS A 449 29.50 14.60 -0.70
N GLN A 450 29.29 14.33 0.60
CA GLN A 450 30.36 13.78 1.45
C GLN A 450 30.81 12.39 0.96
N MET A 451 29.87 11.57 0.48
CA MET A 451 30.20 10.26 -0.11
C MET A 451 31.01 10.39 -1.41
N GLU A 452 30.75 11.43 -2.23
CA GLU A 452 31.55 11.74 -3.44
C GLU A 452 32.96 12.18 -3.10
N GLN A 453 33.15 12.95 -2.03
CA GLN A 453 34.46 13.44 -1.59
C GLN A 453 35.34 12.37 -0.91
N ALA A 454 34.69 11.30 -0.41
CA ALA A 454 35.37 10.20 0.27
C ALA A 454 35.78 9.05 -0.68
N GLN A 455 35.51 9.16 -1.97
CA GLN A 455 35.92 8.24 -3.05
C GLN A 455 37.16 8.78 -3.75
#